data_ae7ad0d15802f2fd1e2e6e6378264d3b
#
_entry.id   ae7ad0d15802f2fd1e2e6e6378264d3b
#
_cell.length_a   1.000
_cell.length_b   1.000
_cell.length_c   1.000
_cell.angle_alpha   90.00
_cell.angle_beta   90.00
_cell.angle_gamma   90.00
#
_symmetry.space_group_name_H-M   'P 1'
#
loop_
_entity.id
_entity.type
_entity.pdbx_description
1 polymer ?
#
loop_
_entity_poly.entity_id
_entity_poly.type
_entity_poly.pdbx_seq_one_letter_code
_entity_poly.pdbx_strand_id
1 'polypeptide(L)'
;MSDVHRYVITDRPWLAADPTLGPWPDPADATVFRTGAWILPDETPLSLELEAFLDAGDPPVYFGFGSIRAPGNLSQVMIESARALGRRAILYRSWADLSPIDDVPDCLTIGDVNQQTLFRQVAAVVHHGGAGTTTAAARAGAPQVVIPQHYDQHYWARRVHELGIGTAHAPGSPTTDSLTAALERTLDPEVADRARSVAAAVHADGARVAAQSLITTHQPSVV
;
A
#
# COMPACT_ATOMS: atom_id res chain seq x y z
N MET A 1 1.85 -14.63 -33.83
CA MET A 1 1.84 -14.46 -32.37
C MET A 1 0.44 -13.94 -32.01
N SER A 2 -0.34 -14.72 -31.28
CA SER A 2 -1.62 -14.25 -30.74
C SER A 2 -1.29 -13.03 -29.87
N ASP A 3 -1.98 -11.93 -30.11
CA ASP A 3 -1.79 -10.68 -29.40
C ASP A 3 -2.25 -10.87 -27.95
N VAL A 4 -1.31 -11.20 -27.06
CA VAL A 4 -1.55 -11.42 -25.63
C VAL A 4 -2.23 -10.18 -25.02
N HIS A 5 -1.88 -8.99 -25.52
CA HIS A 5 -2.49 -7.75 -25.10
C HIS A 5 -4.01 -7.73 -25.38
N ARG A 6 -4.43 -8.15 -26.57
CA ARG A 6 -5.87 -8.26 -26.91
C ARG A 6 -6.61 -9.32 -26.11
N TYR A 7 -5.91 -10.35 -25.66
CA TYR A 7 -6.51 -11.39 -24.84
C TYR A 7 -6.71 -10.93 -23.39
N VAL A 8 -5.74 -10.19 -22.85
CA VAL A 8 -5.76 -9.69 -21.46
C VAL A 8 -6.62 -8.42 -21.36
N ILE A 9 -6.48 -7.51 -22.32
CA ILE A 9 -7.26 -6.26 -22.40
C ILE A 9 -8.32 -6.47 -23.47
N THR A 10 -9.51 -6.84 -23.02
CA THR A 10 -10.68 -7.05 -23.89
C THR A 10 -11.14 -5.75 -24.56
N ASP A 11 -12.12 -5.82 -25.47
CA ASP A 11 -12.72 -4.63 -26.10
C ASP A 11 -13.46 -3.71 -25.07
N ARG A 12 -13.68 -4.19 -23.87
CA ARG A 12 -14.27 -3.45 -22.74
C ARG A 12 -13.51 -3.76 -21.46
N PRO A 13 -12.30 -3.24 -21.29
CA PRO A 13 -11.50 -3.51 -20.11
C PRO A 13 -12.09 -2.87 -18.87
N TRP A 14 -11.85 -3.51 -17.73
CA TRP A 14 -12.28 -2.98 -16.44
C TRP A 14 -11.06 -2.43 -15.67
N LEU A 15 -11.22 -1.22 -15.16
CA LEU A 15 -10.21 -0.60 -14.30
C LEU A 15 -10.66 -0.71 -12.84
N ALA A 16 -9.99 -1.57 -12.08
CA ALA A 16 -10.22 -1.80 -10.66
C ALA A 16 -9.31 -0.90 -9.79
N ALA A 17 -9.29 0.39 -10.08
CA ALA A 17 -8.53 1.38 -9.31
C ALA A 17 -9.47 2.46 -8.76
N ASP A 18 -9.19 2.90 -7.53
CA ASP A 18 -9.90 4.02 -6.95
C ASP A 18 -9.62 5.32 -7.74
N PRO A 19 -10.64 6.11 -8.08
CA PRO A 19 -10.46 7.31 -8.93
C PRO A 19 -9.64 8.42 -8.27
N THR A 20 -9.57 8.48 -6.94
CA THR A 20 -8.73 9.43 -6.22
C THR A 20 -7.26 9.05 -6.34
N LEU A 21 -6.96 7.76 -6.18
CA LEU A 21 -5.60 7.25 -6.21
C LEU A 21 -5.09 7.06 -7.64
N GLY A 22 -5.91 6.48 -8.52
CA GLY A 22 -5.59 6.17 -9.90
C GLY A 22 -6.61 6.75 -10.88
N PRO A 23 -6.65 8.09 -11.08
CA PRO A 23 -7.55 8.70 -12.01
C PRO A 23 -7.28 8.22 -13.43
N TRP A 24 -8.34 7.99 -14.20
CA TRP A 24 -8.23 7.71 -15.62
C TRP A 24 -7.85 8.99 -16.36
N PRO A 25 -6.87 8.96 -17.28
CA PRO A 25 -6.44 10.15 -18.01
C PRO A 25 -7.58 10.74 -18.88
N ASP A 26 -7.51 12.04 -19.13
CA ASP A 26 -8.43 12.77 -19.98
C ASP A 26 -7.73 13.11 -21.33
N PRO A 27 -8.37 12.88 -22.51
CA PRO A 27 -9.73 12.36 -22.68
C PRO A 27 -9.86 10.89 -22.31
N ALA A 28 -10.92 10.55 -21.57
CA ALA A 28 -11.15 9.20 -21.11
C ALA A 28 -11.53 8.29 -22.28
N ASP A 29 -10.94 7.10 -22.36
CA ASP A 29 -11.43 6.04 -23.23
C ASP A 29 -12.77 5.52 -22.70
N ALA A 30 -13.83 5.79 -23.45
CA ALA A 30 -15.20 5.43 -23.07
C ALA A 30 -15.45 3.91 -23.04
N THR A 31 -14.55 3.10 -23.60
CA THR A 31 -14.65 1.64 -23.55
C THR A 31 -14.21 1.07 -22.20
N VAL A 32 -13.44 1.83 -21.40
CA VAL A 32 -12.96 1.39 -20.09
C VAL A 32 -14.04 1.58 -19.02
N PHE A 33 -14.47 0.47 -18.42
CA PHE A 33 -15.40 0.51 -17.31
C PHE A 33 -14.64 0.63 -15.98
N ARG A 34 -14.84 1.74 -15.29
CA ARG A 34 -14.18 2.04 -14.02
C ARG A 34 -15.05 1.54 -12.87
N THR A 35 -14.60 0.49 -12.22
CA THR A 35 -15.33 -0.10 -11.09
C THR A 35 -14.98 0.54 -9.74
N GLY A 36 -13.81 1.13 -9.63
CA GLY A 36 -13.18 1.44 -8.35
C GLY A 36 -12.37 0.25 -7.82
N ALA A 37 -11.59 0.46 -6.77
CA ALA A 37 -10.75 -0.59 -6.19
C ALA A 37 -11.60 -1.75 -5.62
N TRP A 38 -11.19 -2.98 -5.90
CA TRP A 38 -11.84 -4.17 -5.35
C TRP A 38 -11.23 -4.51 -4.00
N ILE A 39 -11.99 -4.26 -2.97
CA ILE A 39 -11.57 -4.45 -1.60
C ILE A 39 -12.52 -5.42 -0.93
N LEU A 40 -11.96 -6.49 -0.42
CA LEU A 40 -12.66 -7.41 0.47
C LEU A 40 -12.44 -6.92 1.91
N PRO A 41 -13.49 -6.64 2.68
CA PRO A 41 -13.34 -6.36 4.11
C PRO A 41 -12.64 -7.52 4.82
N ASP A 42 -11.64 -7.19 5.64
CA ASP A 42 -10.93 -8.13 6.49
C ASP A 42 -11.31 -7.86 7.94
N GLU A 43 -11.96 -8.83 8.58
CA GLU A 43 -12.42 -8.77 9.96
C GLU A 43 -11.51 -9.58 10.92
N THR A 44 -10.41 -10.13 10.38
CA THR A 44 -9.46 -10.91 11.19
C THR A 44 -8.86 -9.99 12.28
N PRO A 45 -8.93 -10.38 13.56
CA PRO A 45 -8.31 -9.61 14.63
C PRO A 45 -6.79 -9.61 14.50
N LEU A 46 -6.13 -8.60 15.04
CA LEU A 46 -4.68 -8.63 15.21
C LEU A 46 -4.29 -9.66 16.26
N SER A 47 -3.07 -10.19 16.21
CA SER A 47 -2.58 -11.08 17.25
C SER A 47 -2.33 -10.32 18.57
N LEU A 48 -2.49 -11.00 19.70
CA LEU A 48 -2.23 -10.39 21.01
C LEU A 48 -0.79 -9.83 21.13
N GLU A 49 0.18 -10.48 20.51
CA GLU A 49 1.56 -10.02 20.47
C GLU A 49 1.69 -8.68 19.73
N LEU A 50 1.03 -8.56 18.56
CA LEU A 50 1.03 -7.34 17.79
C LEU A 50 0.27 -6.21 18.51
N GLU A 51 -0.89 -6.51 19.12
CA GLU A 51 -1.63 -5.52 19.91
C GLU A 51 -0.77 -5.02 21.07
N ALA A 52 -0.15 -5.91 21.85
CA ALA A 52 0.75 -5.54 22.93
C ALA A 52 1.94 -4.70 22.44
N PHE A 53 2.50 -5.03 21.27
CA PHE A 53 3.56 -4.20 20.67
C PHE A 53 3.06 -2.81 20.28
N LEU A 54 1.88 -2.69 19.69
CA LEU A 54 1.30 -1.39 19.32
C LEU A 54 1.05 -0.53 20.55
N ASP A 55 0.49 -1.10 21.61
CA ASP A 55 0.16 -0.40 22.87
C ASP A 55 1.38 0.01 23.70
N ALA A 56 2.55 -0.60 23.45
CA ALA A 56 3.75 -0.37 24.24
C ALA A 56 4.43 1.00 24.02
N GLY A 57 3.93 1.84 23.11
CA GLY A 57 4.50 3.18 22.88
C GLY A 57 3.97 3.83 21.60
N ASP A 58 4.70 4.84 21.13
CA ASP A 58 4.32 5.59 19.93
C ASP A 58 4.10 4.69 18.70
N PRO A 59 3.22 5.09 17.75
CA PRO A 59 2.97 4.33 16.55
C PRO A 59 4.26 3.95 15.81
N PRO A 60 4.46 2.65 15.49
CA PRO A 60 5.66 2.18 14.78
C PRO A 60 5.59 2.50 13.28
N VAL A 61 6.72 2.32 12.59
CA VAL A 61 6.78 2.28 11.12
C VAL A 61 6.62 0.84 10.67
N TYR A 62 5.70 0.61 9.72
CA TYR A 62 5.52 -0.69 9.08
C TYR A 62 6.37 -0.79 7.82
N PHE A 63 7.02 -1.94 7.63
CA PHE A 63 7.83 -2.27 6.46
C PHE A 63 7.35 -3.57 5.82
N GLY A 64 6.96 -3.52 4.52
CA GLY A 64 6.48 -4.70 3.82
C GLY A 64 6.70 -4.63 2.31
N PHE A 65 7.39 -5.62 1.74
CA PHE A 65 7.72 -5.66 0.32
C PHE A 65 6.92 -6.72 -0.46
N GLY A 66 5.89 -7.29 0.16
CA GLY A 66 5.03 -8.29 -0.49
C GLY A 66 5.83 -9.47 -1.03
N SER A 67 5.52 -9.90 -2.26
CA SER A 67 6.17 -11.05 -2.92
C SER A 67 7.45 -10.69 -3.68
N ILE A 68 8.16 -9.65 -3.30
CA ILE A 68 9.41 -9.23 -3.91
C ILE A 68 10.58 -9.70 -3.04
N ARG A 69 11.60 -10.31 -3.68
CA ARG A 69 12.86 -10.62 -2.98
C ARG A 69 13.61 -9.33 -2.68
N ALA A 70 14.01 -9.17 -1.43
CA ALA A 70 14.76 -8.01 -0.98
C ALA A 70 16.28 -8.25 -1.05
N PRO A 71 17.10 -7.19 -1.19
CA PRO A 71 18.53 -7.25 -0.93
C PRO A 71 18.81 -7.75 0.49
N GLY A 72 19.90 -8.50 0.69
CA GLY A 72 20.19 -9.19 1.95
C GLY A 72 20.41 -8.27 3.18
N ASN A 73 20.63 -6.96 2.96
CA ASN A 73 20.79 -5.97 4.03
C ASN A 73 19.55 -5.09 4.27
N LEU A 74 18.42 -5.40 3.62
CA LEU A 74 17.24 -4.53 3.65
C LEU A 74 16.63 -4.42 5.06
N SER A 75 16.58 -5.50 5.82
CA SER A 75 16.13 -5.47 7.23
C SER A 75 16.93 -4.50 8.06
N GLN A 76 18.26 -4.54 7.92
CA GLN A 76 19.16 -3.62 8.63
C GLN A 76 18.85 -2.16 8.27
N VAL A 77 18.78 -1.85 6.98
CA VAL A 77 18.46 -0.50 6.50
C VAL A 77 17.15 0.01 7.09
N MET A 78 16.11 -0.83 7.11
CA MET A 78 14.78 -0.46 7.62
C MET A 78 14.78 -0.17 9.11
N ILE A 79 15.38 -1.08 9.91
CA ILE A 79 15.43 -0.96 11.36
C ILE A 79 16.27 0.26 11.77
N GLU A 80 17.46 0.42 11.18
CA GLU A 80 18.33 1.56 11.46
C GLU A 80 17.67 2.90 11.08
N SER A 81 16.93 2.94 9.95
CA SER A 81 16.22 4.15 9.54
C SER A 81 15.08 4.51 10.51
N ALA A 82 14.33 3.54 11.01
CA ALA A 82 13.30 3.77 12.02
C ALA A 82 13.95 4.26 13.34
N ARG A 83 15.00 3.60 13.80
CA ARG A 83 15.75 3.96 15.02
C ARG A 83 16.34 5.35 14.96
N ALA A 84 16.89 5.76 13.81
CA ALA A 84 17.44 7.11 13.62
C ALA A 84 16.39 8.21 13.87
N LEU A 85 15.10 7.88 13.70
CA LEU A 85 13.97 8.78 13.94
C LEU A 85 13.24 8.49 15.28
N GLY A 86 13.82 7.67 16.14
CA GLY A 86 13.21 7.28 17.42
C GLY A 86 11.93 6.47 17.28
N ARG A 87 11.77 5.73 16.17
CA ARG A 87 10.57 4.94 15.89
C ARG A 87 10.83 3.45 16.05
N ARG A 88 9.81 2.74 16.54
CA ARG A 88 9.74 1.27 16.53
C ARG A 88 9.42 0.78 15.12
N ALA A 89 9.78 -0.47 14.81
CA ALA A 89 9.60 -1.07 13.50
C ALA A 89 8.70 -2.31 13.56
N ILE A 90 7.81 -2.46 12.60
CA ILE A 90 7.13 -3.71 12.30
C ILE A 90 7.61 -4.20 10.94
N LEU A 91 8.17 -5.42 10.90
CA LEU A 91 8.66 -6.06 9.68
C LEU A 91 7.67 -7.13 9.21
N TYR A 92 7.15 -7.03 8.01
CA TYR A 92 6.36 -8.08 7.40
C TYR A 92 7.27 -9.11 6.72
N ARG A 93 7.27 -10.33 7.22
CA ARG A 93 8.18 -11.42 6.78
C ARG A 93 7.78 -11.93 5.42
N SER A 94 7.15 -11.63 4.61
CA SER A 94 6.81 -12.16 3.30
C SER A 94 8.01 -12.78 2.55
N TRP A 95 8.01 -12.77 1.24
CA TRP A 95 9.10 -13.29 0.40
C TRP A 95 10.40 -12.46 0.50
N ALA A 96 10.32 -11.28 1.09
CA ALA A 96 11.49 -10.44 1.38
C ALA A 96 12.34 -11.00 2.54
N ASP A 97 11.83 -12.00 3.28
CA ASP A 97 12.46 -12.65 4.42
C ASP A 97 13.03 -11.64 5.44
N LEU A 98 12.25 -10.58 5.69
CA LEU A 98 12.63 -9.54 6.66
C LEU A 98 12.64 -10.12 8.06
N SER A 99 13.71 -9.83 8.81
CA SER A 99 13.92 -10.33 10.16
C SER A 99 14.60 -9.28 11.05
N PRO A 100 14.45 -9.35 12.38
CA PRO A 100 15.20 -8.51 13.30
C PRO A 100 16.71 -8.68 13.11
N ILE A 101 17.47 -7.65 13.38
CA ILE A 101 18.94 -7.66 13.31
C ILE A 101 19.60 -7.90 14.67
N ASP A 102 18.83 -7.77 15.73
CA ASP A 102 19.25 -7.93 17.14
C ASP A 102 18.01 -8.24 18.01
N ASP A 103 18.21 -8.39 19.31
CA ASP A 103 17.18 -8.71 20.31
C ASP A 103 16.55 -7.46 20.96
N VAL A 104 16.72 -6.28 20.39
CA VAL A 104 16.13 -5.05 20.93
C VAL A 104 14.61 -5.07 20.73
N PRO A 105 13.80 -4.78 21.78
CA PRO A 105 12.34 -4.91 21.74
C PRO A 105 11.62 -3.81 20.94
N ASP A 106 12.34 -3.03 20.18
CA ASP A 106 11.81 -1.96 19.32
C ASP A 106 11.42 -2.44 17.91
N CYS A 107 11.60 -3.75 17.63
CA CYS A 107 11.30 -4.35 16.34
C CYS A 107 10.46 -5.61 16.52
N LEU A 108 9.32 -5.69 15.82
CA LEU A 108 8.48 -6.89 15.76
C LEU A 108 8.39 -7.42 14.33
N THR A 109 8.60 -8.72 14.16
CA THR A 109 8.37 -9.40 12.87
C THR A 109 7.03 -10.09 12.87
N ILE A 110 6.22 -9.85 11.85
CA ILE A 110 4.89 -10.42 11.70
C ILE A 110 4.76 -11.21 10.38
N GLY A 111 3.85 -12.18 10.37
CA GLY A 111 3.35 -12.86 9.17
C GLY A 111 2.15 -12.15 8.56
N ASP A 112 1.26 -12.94 7.92
CA ASP A 112 0.03 -12.42 7.35
C ASP A 112 -0.83 -11.74 8.41
N VAL A 113 -1.35 -10.57 8.06
CA VAL A 113 -2.04 -9.68 9.00
C VAL A 113 -3.14 -8.89 8.29
N ASN A 114 -4.18 -8.55 9.04
CA ASN A 114 -5.19 -7.60 8.62
C ASN A 114 -4.57 -6.19 8.48
N GLN A 115 -4.12 -5.87 7.26
CA GLN A 115 -3.53 -4.57 6.94
C GLN A 115 -4.54 -3.42 7.10
N GLN A 116 -5.85 -3.67 6.92
CA GLN A 116 -6.87 -2.64 7.06
C GLN A 116 -6.99 -2.14 8.51
N THR A 117 -6.75 -3.01 9.48
CA THR A 117 -6.71 -2.67 10.90
C THR A 117 -5.35 -2.15 11.33
N LEU A 118 -4.27 -2.81 10.92
CA LEU A 118 -2.90 -2.45 11.30
C LEU A 118 -2.50 -1.06 10.81
N PHE A 119 -2.79 -0.73 9.55
CA PHE A 119 -2.32 0.54 8.96
C PHE A 119 -2.94 1.79 9.58
N ARG A 120 -4.02 1.65 10.33
CA ARG A 120 -4.60 2.75 11.12
C ARG A 120 -3.83 3.05 12.41
N GLN A 121 -2.91 2.16 12.80
CA GLN A 121 -2.19 2.20 14.07
C GLN A 121 -0.67 2.39 13.89
N VAL A 122 -0.22 2.62 12.66
CA VAL A 122 1.19 2.87 12.34
C VAL A 122 1.44 4.32 11.97
N ALA A 123 2.66 4.80 12.21
CA ALA A 123 3.05 6.16 11.87
C ALA A 123 3.24 6.36 10.35
N ALA A 124 3.75 5.33 9.69
CA ALA A 124 3.92 5.30 8.23
C ALA A 124 3.99 3.84 7.73
N VAL A 125 3.67 3.66 6.44
CA VAL A 125 3.78 2.39 5.70
C VAL A 125 4.87 2.50 4.65
N VAL A 126 5.94 1.72 4.80
CA VAL A 126 7.01 1.61 3.80
C VAL A 126 6.80 0.35 2.98
N HIS A 127 6.65 0.51 1.66
CA HIS A 127 6.33 -0.62 0.78
C HIS A 127 6.82 -0.41 -0.65
N HIS A 128 6.71 -1.46 -1.47
CA HIS A 128 7.17 -1.48 -2.86
C HIS A 128 6.27 -0.74 -3.86
N GLY A 129 5.05 -0.37 -3.48
CA GLY A 129 4.12 0.32 -4.39
C GLY A 129 3.15 -0.58 -5.15
N GLY A 130 2.87 -1.78 -4.66
CA GLY A 130 1.78 -2.59 -5.19
C GLY A 130 0.43 -1.90 -4.98
N ALA A 131 -0.47 -1.95 -5.98
CA ALA A 131 -1.77 -1.28 -5.96
C ALA A 131 -2.60 -1.58 -4.70
N GLY A 132 -2.62 -2.84 -4.25
CA GLY A 132 -3.37 -3.27 -3.05
C GLY A 132 -2.87 -2.61 -1.78
N THR A 133 -1.57 -2.66 -1.52
CA THR A 133 -0.95 -2.04 -0.34
C THR A 133 -1.08 -0.52 -0.37
N THR A 134 -0.86 0.11 -1.53
CA THR A 134 -1.04 1.55 -1.71
C THR A 134 -2.48 1.96 -1.36
N THR A 135 -3.46 1.21 -1.87
CA THR A 135 -4.88 1.47 -1.59
C THR A 135 -5.23 1.24 -0.12
N ALA A 136 -4.74 0.15 0.48
CA ALA A 136 -4.99 -0.15 1.89
C ALA A 136 -4.42 0.94 2.82
N ALA A 137 -3.18 1.38 2.58
CA ALA A 137 -2.54 2.45 3.35
C ALA A 137 -3.27 3.80 3.17
N ALA A 138 -3.65 4.15 1.93
CA ALA A 138 -4.39 5.38 1.66
C ALA A 138 -5.75 5.38 2.35
N ARG A 139 -6.50 4.25 2.33
CA ARG A 139 -7.78 4.11 3.04
C ARG A 139 -7.65 4.18 4.55
N ALA A 140 -6.54 3.70 5.09
CA ALA A 140 -6.24 3.80 6.51
C ALA A 140 -5.86 5.23 6.95
N GLY A 141 -5.58 6.13 6.01
CA GLY A 141 -5.05 7.46 6.27
C GLY A 141 -3.59 7.42 6.72
N ALA A 142 -2.87 6.35 6.42
CA ALA A 142 -1.48 6.18 6.78
C ALA A 142 -0.56 6.85 5.75
N PRO A 143 0.38 7.69 6.17
CA PRO A 143 1.45 8.19 5.31
C PRO A 143 2.28 7.05 4.71
N GLN A 144 2.80 7.24 3.49
CA GLN A 144 3.46 6.18 2.75
C GLN A 144 4.87 6.56 2.28
N VAL A 145 5.84 5.66 2.42
CA VAL A 145 7.08 5.70 1.66
C VAL A 145 7.04 4.58 0.62
N VAL A 146 7.03 4.94 -0.65
CA VAL A 146 6.98 3.95 -1.73
C VAL A 146 8.36 3.80 -2.37
N ILE A 147 8.90 2.58 -2.37
CA ILE A 147 10.20 2.20 -2.95
C ILE A 147 9.93 1.33 -4.19
N PRO A 148 9.66 1.93 -5.34
CA PRO A 148 9.24 1.17 -6.52
C PRO A 148 10.38 0.34 -7.09
N GLN A 149 10.08 -0.89 -7.50
CA GLN A 149 11.02 -1.83 -8.11
C GLN A 149 10.69 -2.07 -9.58
N HIS A 150 9.41 -2.31 -9.90
CA HIS A 150 8.97 -2.76 -11.23
C HIS A 150 7.57 -2.24 -11.59
N TYR A 151 7.27 -2.22 -12.89
CA TYR A 151 5.92 -2.06 -13.48
C TYR A 151 5.15 -0.82 -12.99
N ASP A 152 3.91 -1.03 -12.56
CA ASP A 152 2.97 -0.03 -12.07
C ASP A 152 3.37 0.61 -10.74
N GLN A 153 4.35 0.04 -10.03
CA GLN A 153 4.83 0.57 -8.75
C GLN A 153 5.36 2.00 -8.87
N HIS A 154 6.00 2.33 -10.00
CA HIS A 154 6.45 3.71 -10.29
C HIS A 154 5.27 4.68 -10.46
N TYR A 155 4.18 4.21 -11.04
CA TYR A 155 2.95 4.99 -11.13
C TYR A 155 2.39 5.27 -9.74
N TRP A 156 2.25 4.25 -8.88
CA TRP A 156 1.73 4.40 -7.53
C TRP A 156 2.64 5.26 -6.65
N ALA A 157 3.96 5.14 -6.76
CA ALA A 157 4.93 5.99 -6.06
C ALA A 157 4.71 7.47 -6.43
N ARG A 158 4.59 7.77 -7.72
CA ARG A 158 4.29 9.12 -8.18
C ARG A 158 2.95 9.63 -7.65
N ARG A 159 1.89 8.79 -7.68
CA ARG A 159 0.57 9.18 -7.18
C ARG A 159 0.57 9.50 -5.69
N VAL A 160 1.25 8.70 -4.86
CA VAL A 160 1.43 8.96 -3.43
C VAL A 160 2.09 10.33 -3.20
N HIS A 161 3.14 10.63 -3.97
CA HIS A 161 3.83 11.92 -3.90
C HIS A 161 2.95 13.09 -4.35
N GLU A 162 2.29 12.98 -5.52
CA GLU A 162 1.42 14.02 -6.09
C GLU A 162 0.22 14.34 -5.18
N LEU A 163 -0.32 13.34 -4.50
CA LEU A 163 -1.41 13.51 -3.53
C LEU A 163 -0.94 14.12 -2.20
N GLY A 164 0.37 14.22 -1.97
CA GLY A 164 0.94 14.71 -0.72
C GLY A 164 0.71 13.78 0.47
N ILE A 165 0.49 12.49 0.23
CA ILE A 165 0.24 11.47 1.27
C ILE A 165 1.47 10.63 1.59
N GLY A 166 2.63 11.05 1.11
CA GLY A 166 3.89 10.37 1.37
C GLY A 166 5.00 10.70 0.37
N THR A 167 6.05 9.91 0.40
CA THR A 167 7.28 10.11 -0.37
C THR A 167 7.51 8.98 -1.36
N ALA A 168 7.78 9.32 -2.63
CA ALA A 168 8.35 8.40 -3.61
C ALA A 168 9.87 8.33 -3.40
N HIS A 169 10.38 7.17 -3.02
CA HIS A 169 11.82 6.91 -2.98
C HIS A 169 12.38 6.73 -4.39
N ALA A 170 13.62 7.12 -4.62
CA ALA A 170 14.29 6.86 -5.88
C ALA A 170 14.31 5.35 -6.18
N PRO A 171 14.22 4.92 -7.45
CA PRO A 171 14.31 3.51 -7.81
C PRO A 171 15.61 2.88 -7.34
N GLY A 172 15.57 1.61 -6.96
CA GLY A 172 16.72 0.84 -6.51
C GLY A 172 16.69 0.49 -5.03
N SER A 173 17.80 -0.07 -4.54
CA SER A 173 17.92 -0.44 -3.14
C SER A 173 18.09 0.81 -2.26
N PRO A 174 17.29 0.98 -1.21
CA PRO A 174 17.46 2.09 -0.29
C PRO A 174 18.76 1.92 0.52
N THR A 175 19.34 3.04 0.93
CA THR A 175 20.33 3.11 1.99
C THR A 175 19.69 3.62 3.27
N THR A 176 20.33 3.44 4.42
CA THR A 176 19.84 3.97 5.70
C THR A 176 19.61 5.47 5.60
N ASP A 177 20.56 6.24 5.03
CA ASP A 177 20.41 7.69 4.88
C ASP A 177 19.24 8.08 3.97
N SER A 178 19.10 7.41 2.82
CA SER A 178 18.02 7.74 1.86
C SER A 178 16.65 7.40 2.39
N LEU A 179 16.52 6.29 3.13
CA LEU A 179 15.25 5.86 3.71
C LEU A 179 14.90 6.72 4.94
N THR A 180 15.88 7.06 5.79
CA THR A 180 15.70 8.00 6.90
C THR A 180 15.18 9.34 6.40
N ALA A 181 15.80 9.92 5.38
CA ALA A 181 15.36 11.17 4.79
C ALA A 181 13.95 11.09 4.15
N ALA A 182 13.58 9.95 3.57
CA ALA A 182 12.23 9.73 3.05
C ALA A 182 11.19 9.61 4.18
N LEU A 183 11.52 8.88 5.23
CA LEU A 183 10.68 8.74 6.43
C LEU A 183 10.49 10.07 7.16
N GLU A 184 11.55 10.84 7.34
CA GLU A 184 11.49 12.16 7.99
C GLU A 184 10.45 13.06 7.31
N ARG A 185 10.49 13.16 5.97
CA ARG A 185 9.48 13.90 5.20
C ARG A 185 8.08 13.31 5.33
N THR A 186 7.97 11.99 5.37
CA THR A 186 6.67 11.28 5.41
C THR A 186 6.01 11.36 6.78
N LEU A 187 6.81 11.47 7.85
CA LEU A 187 6.33 11.60 9.23
C LEU A 187 5.96 13.05 9.60
N ASP A 188 6.08 13.99 8.66
CA ASP A 188 5.60 15.36 8.88
C ASP A 188 4.09 15.36 9.18
N PRO A 189 3.64 16.09 10.21
CA PRO A 189 2.22 16.19 10.55
C PRO A 189 1.31 16.62 9.39
N GLU A 190 1.79 17.50 8.49
CA GLU A 190 1.02 17.93 7.31
C GLU A 190 0.75 16.76 6.35
N VAL A 191 1.72 15.85 6.18
CA VAL A 191 1.54 14.64 5.36
C VAL A 191 0.52 13.71 5.99
N ALA A 192 0.54 13.55 7.31
CA ALA A 192 -0.44 12.74 8.04
C ALA A 192 -1.86 13.33 7.93
N ASP A 193 -2.00 14.65 8.06
CA ASP A 193 -3.29 15.34 7.87
C ASP A 193 -3.80 15.16 6.44
N ARG A 194 -2.92 15.29 5.47
CA ARG A 194 -3.25 15.08 4.06
C ARG A 194 -3.66 13.64 3.79
N ALA A 195 -2.96 12.65 4.36
CA ALA A 195 -3.30 11.23 4.22
C ALA A 195 -4.70 10.93 4.79
N ARG A 196 -5.04 11.48 5.95
CA ARG A 196 -6.39 11.38 6.53
C ARG A 196 -7.46 12.03 5.66
N SER A 197 -7.17 13.20 5.08
CA SER A 197 -8.08 13.87 4.15
C SER A 197 -8.35 13.05 2.90
N VAL A 198 -7.30 12.47 2.30
CA VAL A 198 -7.42 11.61 1.11
C VAL A 198 -8.16 10.31 1.44
N ALA A 199 -7.96 9.73 2.61
CA ALA A 199 -8.65 8.51 3.05
C ALA A 199 -10.18 8.63 2.98
N ALA A 200 -10.72 9.81 3.32
CA ALA A 200 -12.16 10.07 3.25
C ALA A 200 -12.72 10.07 1.82
N ALA A 201 -11.87 10.24 0.80
CA ALA A 201 -12.26 10.26 -0.60
C ALA A 201 -12.06 8.91 -1.31
N VAL A 202 -11.36 7.95 -0.68
CA VAL A 202 -11.11 6.63 -1.27
C VAL A 202 -12.32 5.72 -1.08
N HIS A 203 -12.90 5.27 -2.19
CA HIS A 203 -14.10 4.42 -2.20
C HIS A 203 -13.78 2.95 -1.89
N ALA A 204 -14.73 2.28 -1.21
CA ALA A 204 -14.58 0.87 -0.81
C ALA A 204 -15.51 -0.09 -1.56
N ASP A 205 -16.31 0.41 -2.50
CA ASP A 205 -17.43 -0.33 -3.08
C ASP A 205 -17.18 -0.87 -4.50
N GLY A 206 -15.95 -0.79 -5.00
CA GLY A 206 -15.63 -1.19 -6.37
C GLY A 206 -15.97 -2.64 -6.71
N ALA A 207 -15.77 -3.57 -5.79
CA ALA A 207 -16.17 -4.97 -5.99
C ALA A 207 -17.70 -5.12 -6.13
N ARG A 208 -18.48 -4.33 -5.36
CA ARG A 208 -19.95 -4.32 -5.47
C ARG A 208 -20.40 -3.72 -6.81
N VAL A 209 -19.77 -2.65 -7.27
CA VAL A 209 -20.02 -2.04 -8.58
C VAL A 209 -19.74 -3.03 -9.70
N ALA A 210 -18.62 -3.75 -9.63
CA ALA A 210 -18.25 -4.78 -10.59
C ALA A 210 -19.27 -5.92 -10.61
N ALA A 211 -19.65 -6.47 -9.46
CA ALA A 211 -20.64 -7.54 -9.35
C ALA A 211 -22.00 -7.12 -9.89
N GLN A 212 -22.47 -5.91 -9.57
CA GLN A 212 -23.73 -5.38 -10.06
C GLN A 212 -23.75 -5.25 -11.59
N SER A 213 -22.63 -4.81 -12.18
CA SER A 213 -22.50 -4.73 -13.64
C SER A 213 -22.61 -6.10 -14.31
N LEU A 214 -21.95 -7.13 -13.74
CA LEU A 214 -22.06 -8.51 -14.25
C LEU A 214 -23.48 -9.05 -14.19
N ILE A 215 -24.14 -8.85 -13.06
CA ILE A 215 -25.53 -9.31 -12.86
C ILE A 215 -26.47 -8.65 -13.89
N THR A 216 -26.35 -7.33 -14.07
CA THR A 216 -27.19 -6.58 -15.00
C THR A 216 -26.94 -6.98 -16.46
N THR A 217 -25.69 -7.25 -16.83
CA THR A 217 -25.32 -7.61 -18.20
C THR A 217 -25.75 -9.06 -18.57
N HIS A 218 -25.83 -9.95 -17.56
CA HIS A 218 -26.12 -11.37 -17.76
C HIS A 218 -27.52 -11.79 -17.27
N GLN A 219 -28.43 -10.85 -16.97
CA GLN A 219 -29.81 -11.21 -16.70
C GLN A 219 -30.40 -11.82 -17.99
N PRO A 220 -30.89 -13.08 -17.94
CA PRO A 220 -31.62 -13.63 -19.07
C PRO A 220 -32.86 -12.76 -19.33
N SER A 221 -33.05 -12.35 -20.57
CA SER A 221 -34.31 -11.70 -20.98
C SER A 221 -35.45 -12.64 -20.57
N VAL A 222 -36.22 -12.23 -19.58
CA VAL A 222 -37.48 -12.94 -19.27
C VAL A 222 -38.39 -12.72 -20.46
N VAL A 223 -38.49 -13.75 -21.31
CA VAL A 223 -39.46 -13.83 -22.43
C VAL A 223 -40.83 -14.24 -21.87
#